data_29afc3becf463e1ba78c29bc3a3beb29
#
_entry.id   29afc3becf463e1ba78c29bc3a3beb29
#
_cell.length_a   1.000
_cell.length_b   1.000
_cell.length_c   1.000
_cell.angle_alpha   90.00
_cell.angle_beta   90.00
_cell.angle_gamma   90.00
#
_symmetry.space_group_name_H-M   'P 1'
#
loop_
_entity.id
_entity.type
_entity.pdbx_description
1 polymer ?
#
loop_
_entity_poly.entity_id
_entity_poly.type
_entity_poly.pdbx_seq_one_letter_code
_entity_poly.pdbx_strand_id
1 'polypeptide(L)'
;MEYGACSPNGLLELGGDPQALIQVRTRNAADALAAAHDILACPHVGALLLEIEGMPKCLDLVASRRLSLAAAESGVTAFLLRHGAQAQPSAALTRWQVDSMPSQAKDDDWGNPVFAAQLTRHRAGGLGSFSMKWNPANACFETPDIGAVVAAPADRPAHQKIAI
;
A
#
# COMPACT_ATOMS: atom_id res chain seq x y z
N MET A 1 13.20 -12.08 0.92
CA MET A 1 13.49 -10.63 0.81
C MET A 1 13.08 -10.03 2.14
N GLU A 2 14.01 -9.44 2.88
CA GLU A 2 13.64 -8.81 4.17
C GLU A 2 13.04 -7.43 3.87
N TYR A 3 11.77 -7.29 4.15
CA TYR A 3 11.15 -5.97 4.22
C TYR A 3 11.60 -5.33 5.53
N GLY A 4 12.26 -4.18 5.43
CA GLY A 4 12.78 -3.46 6.57
C GLY A 4 11.68 -2.94 7.50
N ALA A 5 12.07 -2.42 8.65
CA ALA A 5 11.16 -1.63 9.48
C ALA A 5 10.87 -0.29 8.79
N CYS A 6 9.68 0.27 9.04
CA CYS A 6 9.38 1.63 8.62
C CYS A 6 10.44 2.58 9.21
N SER A 7 11.09 3.35 8.34
CA SER A 7 12.09 4.35 8.75
C SER A 7 11.38 5.60 9.27
N PRO A 8 11.65 6.08 10.49
CA PRO A 8 11.11 7.34 10.97
C PRO A 8 11.48 8.53 10.08
N ASN A 9 12.71 8.55 9.56
CA ASN A 9 13.15 9.60 8.65
C ASN A 9 12.41 9.55 7.32
N GLY A 10 12.23 8.35 6.73
CA GLY A 10 11.43 8.19 5.51
C GLY A 10 9.98 8.60 5.72
N LEU A 11 9.41 8.35 6.90
CA LEU A 11 8.06 8.81 7.21
C LEU A 11 7.98 10.34 7.27
N LEU A 12 8.97 11.01 7.88
CA LEU A 12 9.07 12.48 7.91
C LEU A 12 9.19 13.06 6.49
N GLU A 13 10.02 12.46 5.62
CA GLU A 13 10.18 12.87 4.22
C GLU A 13 8.87 12.75 3.43
N LEU A 14 8.01 11.82 3.82
CA LEU A 14 6.67 11.66 3.25
C LEU A 14 5.61 12.56 3.92
N GLY A 15 6.00 13.44 4.84
CA GLY A 15 5.09 14.35 5.54
C GLY A 15 4.31 13.70 6.69
N GLY A 16 4.68 12.47 7.09
CA GLY A 16 4.07 11.78 8.23
C GLY A 16 4.71 12.16 9.57
N ASP A 17 4.00 11.92 10.65
CA ASP A 17 4.50 12.09 12.03
C ASP A 17 4.92 10.75 12.62
N PRO A 18 6.23 10.50 12.84
CA PRO A 18 6.68 9.26 13.46
C PRO A 18 6.19 9.07 14.91
N GLN A 19 5.83 10.14 15.61
CA GLN A 19 5.30 10.03 16.97
C GLN A 19 3.86 9.51 17.00
N ALA A 20 3.13 9.67 15.90
CA ALA A 20 1.79 9.12 15.73
C ALA A 20 1.78 7.66 15.22
N LEU A 21 2.97 7.09 14.92
CA LEU A 21 3.10 5.73 14.42
C LEU A 21 3.37 4.72 15.52
N ILE A 22 2.50 3.71 15.64
CA ILE A 22 2.73 2.53 16.47
C ILE A 22 3.01 1.34 15.54
N GLN A 23 4.23 0.82 15.57
CA GLN A 23 4.60 -0.37 14.81
C GLN A 23 4.50 -1.64 15.66
N VAL A 24 3.62 -2.55 15.26
CA VAL A 24 3.46 -3.87 15.89
C VAL A 24 4.10 -4.92 14.99
N ARG A 25 5.06 -5.66 15.51
CA ARG A 25 5.71 -6.77 14.79
C ARG A 25 5.16 -8.10 15.30
N THR A 26 4.74 -8.94 14.39
CA THR A 26 4.19 -10.27 14.69
C THR A 26 5.07 -11.37 14.11
N ARG A 27 4.93 -12.59 14.61
CA ARG A 27 5.76 -13.73 14.18
C ARG A 27 5.24 -14.38 12.90
N ASN A 28 3.95 -14.26 12.65
CA ASN A 28 3.29 -14.89 11.52
C ASN A 28 2.02 -14.14 11.14
N ALA A 29 1.43 -14.49 10.00
CA ALA A 29 0.24 -13.82 9.48
C ALA A 29 -1.01 -14.01 10.36
N ALA A 30 -1.13 -15.12 11.10
CA ALA A 30 -2.28 -15.34 11.99
C ALA A 30 -2.24 -14.38 13.19
N ASP A 31 -1.06 -14.19 13.79
CA ASP A 31 -0.85 -13.22 14.87
C ASP A 31 -1.08 -11.80 14.35
N ALA A 32 -0.66 -11.49 13.10
CA ALA A 32 -0.89 -10.20 12.47
C ALA A 32 -2.39 -9.91 12.29
N LEU A 33 -3.17 -10.90 11.85
CA LEU A 33 -4.61 -10.76 11.70
C LEU A 33 -5.33 -10.60 13.06
N ALA A 34 -4.89 -11.29 14.10
CA ALA A 34 -5.42 -11.13 15.46
C ALA A 34 -5.13 -9.71 15.98
N ALA A 35 -3.87 -9.26 15.91
CA ALA A 35 -3.49 -7.91 16.31
C ALA A 35 -4.25 -6.84 15.52
N ALA A 36 -4.42 -7.02 14.21
CA ALA A 36 -5.17 -6.11 13.37
C ALA A 36 -6.64 -5.98 13.82
N HIS A 37 -7.27 -7.09 14.20
CA HIS A 37 -8.64 -7.08 14.74
C HIS A 37 -8.73 -6.27 16.04
N ASP A 38 -7.78 -6.47 16.96
CA ASP A 38 -7.75 -5.75 18.23
C ASP A 38 -7.47 -4.24 18.03
N ILE A 39 -6.57 -3.90 17.08
CA ILE A 39 -6.29 -2.51 16.72
C ILE A 39 -7.52 -1.84 16.12
N LEU A 40 -8.25 -2.52 15.24
CA LEU A 40 -9.47 -1.99 14.64
C LEU A 40 -10.60 -1.77 15.66
N ALA A 41 -10.59 -2.48 16.78
CA ALA A 41 -11.55 -2.25 17.88
C ALA A 41 -11.22 -0.99 18.70
N CYS A 42 -10.06 -0.36 18.51
CA CYS A 42 -9.64 0.80 19.27
C CYS A 42 -10.10 2.12 18.60
N PRO A 43 -10.99 2.91 19.20
CA PRO A 43 -11.54 4.12 18.56
C PRO A 43 -10.52 5.27 18.46
N HIS A 44 -9.36 5.15 19.08
CA HIS A 44 -8.29 6.16 19.04
C HIS A 44 -7.28 5.93 17.91
N VAL A 45 -7.44 4.88 17.12
CA VAL A 45 -6.63 4.60 15.94
C VAL A 45 -7.27 5.26 14.73
N GLY A 46 -6.54 6.13 14.02
CA GLY A 46 -7.04 6.79 12.81
C GLY A 46 -7.00 5.88 11.58
N ALA A 47 -5.94 5.08 11.46
CA ALA A 47 -5.78 4.14 10.36
C ALA A 47 -4.92 2.94 10.77
N LEU A 48 -5.18 1.79 10.16
CA LEU A 48 -4.38 0.59 10.26
C LEU A 48 -3.75 0.28 8.90
N LEU A 49 -2.43 0.11 8.87
CA LEU A 49 -1.72 -0.49 7.74
C LEU A 49 -1.26 -1.90 8.15
N LEU A 50 -1.90 -2.92 7.59
CA LEU A 50 -1.56 -4.33 7.79
C LEU A 50 -0.75 -4.83 6.61
N GLU A 51 0.52 -5.15 6.84
CA GLU A 51 1.42 -5.68 5.83
C GLU A 51 1.54 -7.20 5.96
N ILE A 52 1.28 -7.93 4.88
CA ILE A 52 1.35 -9.40 4.83
C ILE A 52 2.04 -9.84 3.54
N GLU A 53 3.09 -10.65 3.70
CA GLU A 53 3.80 -11.25 2.57
C GLU A 53 3.12 -12.51 2.05
N GLY A 54 3.14 -12.69 0.73
CA GLY A 54 2.68 -13.90 0.05
C GLY A 54 1.19 -14.17 0.22
N MET A 55 0.85 -15.47 0.29
CA MET A 55 -0.54 -15.96 0.29
C MET A 55 -0.80 -16.90 1.47
N PRO A 56 -0.75 -16.43 2.72
CA PRO A 56 -0.98 -17.29 3.87
C PRO A 56 -2.44 -17.80 3.88
N LYS A 57 -2.63 -19.05 4.18
CA LYS A 57 -3.97 -19.69 4.20
C LYS A 57 -4.94 -19.05 5.18
N CYS A 58 -4.44 -18.45 6.26
CA CYS A 58 -5.26 -17.76 7.28
C CYS A 58 -5.87 -16.46 6.78
N LEU A 59 -5.33 -15.86 5.71
CA LEU A 59 -5.90 -14.67 5.08
C LEU A 59 -6.84 -15.07 3.95
N ASP A 60 -7.96 -15.64 4.31
CA ASP A 60 -9.05 -16.05 3.43
C ASP A 60 -10.15 -14.96 3.33
N LEU A 61 -11.23 -15.31 2.63
CA LEU A 61 -12.39 -14.41 2.50
C LEU A 61 -13.06 -14.12 3.85
N VAL A 62 -13.04 -15.09 4.78
CA VAL A 62 -13.65 -14.96 6.11
C VAL A 62 -12.85 -13.98 6.95
N ALA A 63 -11.52 -14.13 6.99
CA ALA A 63 -10.61 -13.19 7.66
C ALA A 63 -10.75 -11.77 7.09
N SER A 64 -10.74 -11.65 5.77
CA SER A 64 -10.94 -10.37 5.08
C SER A 64 -12.29 -9.72 5.44
N ARG A 65 -13.36 -10.52 5.56
CA ARG A 65 -14.68 -10.02 5.96
C ARG A 65 -14.71 -9.54 7.41
N ARG A 66 -14.05 -10.27 8.33
CA ARG A 66 -13.93 -9.86 9.74
C ARG A 66 -13.23 -8.50 9.87
N LEU A 67 -12.10 -8.32 9.17
CA LEU A 67 -11.39 -7.03 9.16
C LEU A 67 -12.26 -5.90 8.58
N SER A 68 -12.96 -6.17 7.46
CA SER A 68 -13.85 -5.18 6.84
C SER A 68 -15.01 -4.77 7.75
N LEU A 69 -15.58 -5.70 8.52
CA LEU A 69 -16.65 -5.41 9.48
C LEU A 69 -16.11 -4.62 10.67
N ALA A 70 -14.99 -5.03 11.26
CA ALA A 70 -14.36 -4.33 12.37
C ALA A 70 -13.99 -2.88 11.99
N ALA A 71 -13.44 -2.68 10.80
CA ALA A 71 -13.14 -1.35 10.28
C ALA A 71 -14.41 -0.50 10.08
N ALA A 72 -15.50 -1.11 9.60
CA ALA A 72 -16.78 -0.42 9.41
C ALA A 72 -17.45 -0.03 10.74
N GLU A 73 -17.34 -0.88 11.75
CA GLU A 73 -17.91 -0.64 13.09
C GLU A 73 -17.15 0.45 13.85
N SER A 74 -15.83 0.46 13.76
CA SER A 74 -14.99 1.43 14.48
C SER A 74 -14.80 2.75 13.74
N GLY A 75 -15.02 2.79 12.43
CA GLY A 75 -14.67 3.92 11.56
C GLY A 75 -13.19 4.04 11.24
N VAL A 76 -12.35 3.10 11.68
CA VAL A 76 -10.91 3.08 11.40
C VAL A 76 -10.67 2.67 9.95
N THR A 77 -9.87 3.43 9.21
CA THR A 77 -9.50 3.06 7.84
C THR A 77 -8.46 1.95 7.85
N ALA A 78 -8.78 0.79 7.26
CA ALA A 78 -7.89 -0.35 7.17
C ALA A 78 -7.29 -0.50 5.77
N PHE A 79 -5.96 -0.55 5.70
CA PHE A 79 -5.19 -0.85 4.49
C PHE A 79 -4.52 -2.22 4.66
N LEU A 80 -4.78 -3.14 3.72
CA LEU A 80 -4.09 -4.42 3.64
C LEU A 80 -3.07 -4.38 2.50
N LEU A 81 -1.80 -4.23 2.85
CA LEU A 81 -0.69 -4.24 1.90
C LEU A 81 -0.19 -5.68 1.69
N ARG A 82 -0.15 -6.10 0.44
CA ARG A 82 0.22 -7.46 0.04
C ARG A 82 1.42 -7.44 -0.89
N HIS A 83 2.52 -8.06 -0.47
CA HIS A 83 3.70 -8.27 -1.30
C HIS A 83 3.74 -9.69 -1.87
N GLY A 84 4.14 -9.83 -3.14
CA GLY A 84 4.27 -11.14 -3.78
C GLY A 84 2.97 -11.95 -3.84
N ALA A 85 1.81 -11.31 -3.75
CA ALA A 85 0.52 -11.95 -3.75
C ALA A 85 -0.21 -11.80 -5.09
N GLN A 86 -0.94 -12.83 -5.46
CA GLN A 86 -1.91 -12.75 -6.55
C GLN A 86 -3.24 -12.20 -6.04
N ALA A 87 -4.03 -11.60 -6.96
CA ALA A 87 -5.36 -11.11 -6.62
C ALA A 87 -6.26 -12.27 -6.16
N GLN A 88 -6.79 -12.16 -4.95
CA GLN A 88 -7.72 -13.13 -4.35
C GLN A 88 -9.06 -12.48 -4.04
N PRO A 89 -10.16 -13.27 -3.95
CA PRO A 89 -11.42 -12.77 -3.40
C PRO A 89 -11.21 -12.17 -2.01
N SER A 90 -11.72 -10.96 -1.78
CA SER A 90 -11.65 -10.29 -0.49
C SER A 90 -12.91 -9.47 -0.23
N ALA A 91 -13.15 -9.11 1.03
CA ALA A 91 -14.26 -8.25 1.41
C ALA A 91 -13.91 -6.75 1.36
N ALA A 92 -12.70 -6.38 0.96
CA ALA A 92 -12.28 -5.00 0.84
C ALA A 92 -13.21 -4.17 -0.07
N LEU A 93 -13.40 -2.90 0.25
CA LEU A 93 -14.20 -1.98 -0.56
C LEU A 93 -13.53 -1.69 -1.90
N THR A 94 -12.22 -1.49 -1.87
CA THR A 94 -11.39 -1.22 -3.05
C THR A 94 -10.23 -2.20 -3.13
N ARG A 95 -9.69 -2.38 -4.33
CA ARG A 95 -8.43 -3.08 -4.55
C ARG A 95 -7.60 -2.29 -5.54
N TRP A 96 -6.38 -2.03 -5.14
CA TRP A 96 -5.40 -1.34 -5.94
C TRP A 96 -4.23 -2.25 -6.29
N GLN A 97 -3.71 -2.08 -7.49
CA GLN A 97 -2.40 -2.58 -7.88
C GLN A 97 -1.52 -1.36 -8.08
N VAL A 98 -0.37 -1.34 -7.41
CA VAL A 98 0.59 -0.24 -7.49
C VAL A 98 1.91 -0.78 -8.00
N ASP A 99 2.41 -0.20 -9.07
CA ASP A 99 3.69 -0.54 -9.68
C ASP A 99 4.56 0.73 -9.76
N SER A 100 5.88 0.59 -9.65
CA SER A 100 6.79 1.70 -9.89
C SER A 100 6.88 2.02 -11.38
N MET A 101 7.03 3.30 -11.70
CA MET A 101 7.27 3.78 -13.06
C MET A 101 8.64 4.48 -13.14
N PRO A 102 9.22 4.56 -14.34
CA PRO A 102 10.44 5.36 -14.53
C PRO A 102 10.20 6.82 -14.11
N SER A 103 11.10 7.35 -13.30
CA SER A 103 11.15 8.78 -12.96
C SER A 103 12.03 9.52 -13.96
N GLN A 104 11.74 10.80 -14.18
CA GLN A 104 12.64 11.65 -14.92
C GLN A 104 13.73 12.16 -13.98
N ALA A 105 14.96 11.70 -14.21
CA ALA A 105 16.13 12.25 -13.54
C ALA A 105 16.39 13.67 -14.06
N LYS A 106 16.71 14.58 -13.16
CA LYS A 106 17.23 15.90 -13.49
C LYS A 106 18.65 15.99 -12.94
N ASP A 107 19.61 16.30 -13.80
CA ASP A 107 20.99 16.69 -13.42
C ASP A 107 21.55 15.94 -12.18
N ASP A 108 21.98 14.70 -12.32
CA ASP A 108 22.56 13.85 -11.28
C ASP A 108 21.59 13.44 -10.12
N ASP A 109 20.31 13.74 -10.20
CA ASP A 109 19.30 13.29 -9.22
C ASP A 109 18.44 12.16 -9.79
N TRP A 110 18.05 11.21 -8.91
CA TRP A 110 17.18 10.06 -9.28
C TRP A 110 15.76 10.49 -9.68
N GLY A 111 15.40 11.75 -9.45
CA GLY A 111 14.06 12.27 -9.66
C GLY A 111 13.04 11.76 -8.63
N ASN A 112 11.90 12.42 -8.60
CA ASN A 112 10.82 12.06 -7.67
C ASN A 112 10.19 10.71 -8.04
N PRO A 113 9.81 9.88 -7.07
CA PRO A 113 9.16 8.59 -7.32
C PRO A 113 7.88 8.73 -8.13
N VAL A 114 7.73 7.88 -9.15
CA VAL A 114 6.52 7.81 -9.99
C VAL A 114 5.91 6.42 -9.88
N PHE A 115 4.59 6.38 -9.75
CA PHE A 115 3.82 5.17 -9.56
C PHE A 115 2.68 5.07 -10.59
N ALA A 116 2.42 3.85 -11.05
CA ALA A 116 1.17 3.49 -11.69
C ALA A 116 0.26 2.85 -10.64
N ALA A 117 -0.90 3.44 -10.39
CA ALA A 117 -1.90 2.90 -9.49
C ALA A 117 -3.16 2.54 -10.27
N GLN A 118 -3.53 1.26 -10.25
CA GLN A 118 -4.71 0.75 -10.92
C GLN A 118 -5.75 0.32 -9.89
N LEU A 119 -6.91 0.96 -9.91
CA LEU A 119 -8.08 0.52 -9.16
C LEU A 119 -8.71 -0.66 -9.89
N THR A 120 -8.41 -1.87 -9.45
CA THR A 120 -8.85 -3.13 -10.09
C THR A 120 -10.20 -3.61 -9.59
N ARG A 121 -10.65 -3.07 -8.46
CA ARG A 121 -11.97 -3.35 -7.89
C ARG A 121 -12.45 -2.19 -7.04
N HIS A 122 -13.74 -1.88 -7.18
CA HIS A 122 -14.45 -0.92 -6.33
C HIS A 122 -15.90 -1.38 -6.16
N ARG A 123 -16.39 -1.51 -4.94
CA ARG A 123 -17.76 -2.00 -4.66
C ARG A 123 -18.84 -1.06 -5.15
N ALA A 124 -18.60 0.25 -5.11
CA ALA A 124 -19.53 1.25 -5.60
C ALA A 124 -19.50 1.45 -7.11
N GLY A 125 -18.66 0.69 -7.83
CA GLY A 125 -18.46 0.83 -9.27
C GLY A 125 -17.37 1.86 -9.61
N GLY A 126 -16.99 1.89 -10.89
CA GLY A 126 -15.87 2.71 -11.37
C GLY A 126 -14.52 2.04 -11.13
N LEU A 127 -13.77 1.87 -12.20
CA LEU A 127 -12.38 1.42 -12.19
C LEU A 127 -11.54 2.55 -12.80
N GLY A 128 -10.24 2.55 -12.54
CA GLY A 128 -9.38 3.59 -13.09
C GLY A 128 -7.91 3.23 -13.01
N SER A 129 -7.12 3.92 -13.83
CA SER A 129 -5.67 3.84 -13.80
C SER A 129 -5.14 5.26 -13.66
N PHE A 130 -4.18 5.44 -12.76
CA PHE A 130 -3.62 6.73 -12.40
C PHE A 130 -2.10 6.63 -12.45
N SER A 131 -1.47 7.65 -13.03
CA SER A 131 -0.02 7.84 -12.92
C SER A 131 0.20 8.98 -11.93
N MET A 132 1.03 8.76 -10.91
CA MET A 132 1.22 9.68 -9.79
C MET A 132 2.70 9.87 -9.54
N LYS A 133 3.15 11.12 -9.46
CA LYS A 133 4.50 11.49 -9.06
C LYS A 133 4.45 12.07 -7.64
N TRP A 134 5.26 11.53 -6.74
CA TRP A 134 5.38 12.10 -5.40
C TRP A 134 6.17 13.41 -5.44
N ASN A 135 5.60 14.48 -4.87
CA ASN A 135 6.30 15.74 -4.65
C ASN A 135 6.63 15.90 -3.16
N PRO A 136 7.89 15.71 -2.76
CA PRO A 136 8.29 15.80 -1.35
C PRO A 136 8.19 17.22 -0.79
N ALA A 137 8.31 18.26 -1.63
CA ALA A 137 8.23 19.64 -1.16
C ALA A 137 6.82 20.02 -0.68
N ASN A 138 5.79 19.43 -1.30
CA ASN A 138 4.39 19.70 -0.99
C ASN A 138 3.71 18.52 -0.26
N ALA A 139 4.44 17.42 -0.03
CA ALA A 139 3.91 16.17 0.53
C ALA A 139 2.60 15.71 -0.16
N CYS A 140 2.56 15.76 -1.49
CA CYS A 140 1.40 15.39 -2.27
C CYS A 140 1.75 14.65 -3.56
N PHE A 141 0.76 13.96 -4.13
CA PHE A 141 0.87 13.37 -5.46
C PHE A 141 0.44 14.37 -6.52
N GLU A 142 1.23 14.44 -7.59
CA GLU A 142 0.97 15.25 -8.78
C GLU A 142 0.85 14.35 -10.01
N THR A 143 0.24 14.88 -11.07
CA THR A 143 0.28 14.20 -12.37
C THR A 143 1.71 14.28 -12.90
N PRO A 144 2.35 13.15 -13.26
CA PRO A 144 3.69 13.20 -13.83
C PRO A 144 3.67 13.89 -15.20
N ASP A 145 4.67 14.70 -15.48
CA ASP A 145 4.94 15.19 -16.82
C ASP A 145 5.38 13.99 -17.67
N ILE A 146 4.48 13.45 -18.49
CA ILE A 146 4.76 12.34 -19.40
C ILE A 146 5.47 12.94 -20.63
N GLY A 147 6.70 13.41 -20.46
CA GLY A 147 7.64 13.57 -21.57
C GLY A 147 7.94 12.17 -22.13
N ALA A 148 8.17 12.07 -23.44
CA ALA A 148 8.32 10.80 -24.16
C ALA A 148 9.15 9.78 -23.37
N VAL A 149 8.51 8.74 -22.85
CA VAL A 149 9.15 7.64 -22.16
C VAL A 149 9.95 6.89 -23.21
N VAL A 150 11.28 7.01 -23.15
CA VAL A 150 12.15 6.08 -23.86
C VAL A 150 11.84 4.70 -23.30
N ALA A 151 11.30 3.82 -24.16
CA ALA A 151 10.93 2.46 -23.77
C ALA A 151 12.10 1.81 -23.04
N ALA A 152 11.93 1.47 -21.77
CA ALA A 152 12.94 0.75 -21.03
C ALA A 152 13.19 -0.59 -21.70
N PRO A 153 14.46 -1.06 -21.80
CA PRO A 153 14.74 -2.35 -22.37
C PRO A 153 13.99 -3.44 -21.59
N ALA A 154 13.38 -4.36 -22.33
CA ALA A 154 12.43 -5.38 -21.87
C ALA A 154 13.02 -6.49 -20.96
N ASP A 155 14.12 -6.25 -20.28
CA ASP A 155 14.90 -7.30 -19.58
C ASP A 155 15.09 -7.00 -18.07
N ARG A 156 14.05 -6.52 -17.40
CA ARG A 156 14.01 -6.51 -15.94
C ARG A 156 12.95 -7.51 -15.46
N PRO A 157 13.34 -8.47 -14.58
CA PRO A 157 12.34 -9.34 -13.97
C PRO A 157 11.28 -8.47 -13.26
N ALA A 158 10.03 -8.81 -13.46
CA ALA A 158 8.89 -8.07 -12.95
C ALA A 158 9.05 -7.80 -11.44
N HIS A 159 9.26 -6.54 -11.08
CA HIS A 159 9.25 -6.13 -9.68
C HIS A 159 7.88 -6.38 -9.09
N GLN A 160 7.89 -6.83 -7.85
CA GLN A 160 6.75 -7.28 -7.07
C GLN A 160 5.54 -6.36 -7.19
N LYS A 161 4.42 -6.97 -7.58
CA LYS A 161 3.12 -6.30 -7.58
C LYS A 161 2.63 -6.15 -6.14
N ILE A 162 2.36 -4.92 -5.73
CA ILE A 162 1.76 -4.60 -4.44
C ILE A 162 0.24 -4.55 -4.69
N ALA A 163 -0.52 -5.42 -4.02
CA ALA A 163 -1.99 -5.40 -4.06
C ALA A 163 -2.50 -4.83 -2.73
N ILE A 164 -3.17 -3.71 -2.79
CA ILE A 164 -3.84 -3.05 -1.65
C ILE A 164 -5.29 -3.49 -1.56
#